data_4cda69ac536d114d280d90050e198857
#
_entry.id   4cda69ac536d114d280d90050e198857
#
_cell.length_a   1.000
_cell.length_b   1.000
_cell.length_c   1.000
_cell.angle_alpha   90.00
_cell.angle_beta   90.00
_cell.angle_gamma   90.00
#
_symmetry.space_group_name_H-M   'P 1'
#
loop_
_entity.id
_entity.type
_entity.pdbx_description
1 polymer ?
#
loop_
_entity_poly.entity_id
_entity_poly.type
_entity_poly.pdbx_seq_one_letter_code
_entity_poly.pdbx_strand_id
1 'polypeptide(L)'
;LADVYLMAAEAENALGNTAKAWTYMEPVLARVLPSAKVMALKTKYTASKNAFFEGIVEQRALEFAGESLRKADLVRWGIIDSKMAEEVEKLNALSNRTGRYAGLPDKVYINATTDANNIQVYGLNKGEDNNTKIQELKNAGWTSKNWFVDNKTGLNLLTEDYIQGLYVVKPSTHCLWPIWQTFINNSNGMLNNNGIYGQLSD
;
A
#
# COMPACT_ATOMS: atom_id res chain seq x y z
N LEU A 1 -5.88 -10.55 17.27
CA LEU A 1 -7.37 -10.62 17.40
C LEU A 1 -8.06 -10.04 16.16
N ALA A 2 -7.65 -8.85 15.66
CA ALA A 2 -8.23 -8.24 14.46
C ALA A 2 -8.14 -9.16 13.24
N ASP A 3 -7.03 -9.89 13.08
CA ASP A 3 -6.87 -10.86 11.99
C ASP A 3 -7.96 -11.95 12.03
N VAL A 4 -8.22 -12.51 13.20
CA VAL A 4 -9.30 -13.53 13.37
C VAL A 4 -10.65 -12.95 13.00
N TYR A 5 -10.95 -11.72 13.42
CA TYR A 5 -12.21 -11.05 13.06
C TYR A 5 -12.33 -10.85 11.54
N LEU A 6 -11.26 -10.37 10.88
CA LEU A 6 -11.27 -10.13 9.44
C LEU A 6 -11.29 -11.44 8.63
N MET A 7 -10.67 -12.52 9.14
CA MET A 7 -10.80 -13.85 8.54
C MET A 7 -12.23 -14.39 8.66
N ALA A 8 -12.89 -14.21 9.81
CA ALA A 8 -14.28 -14.58 9.99
C ALA A 8 -15.22 -13.79 9.07
N ALA A 9 -14.99 -12.47 8.94
CA ALA A 9 -15.74 -11.62 8.02
C ALA A 9 -15.57 -12.10 6.56
N GLU A 10 -14.34 -12.45 6.16
CA GLU A 10 -14.06 -12.99 4.82
C GLU A 10 -14.80 -14.31 4.58
N ALA A 11 -14.72 -15.24 5.52
CA ALA A 11 -15.39 -16.53 5.41
C ALA A 11 -16.92 -16.40 5.29
N GLU A 12 -17.55 -15.57 6.14
CA GLU A 12 -19.01 -15.35 6.07
C GLU A 12 -19.41 -14.67 4.76
N ASN A 13 -18.63 -13.72 4.28
CA ASN A 13 -18.88 -13.09 2.99
C ASN A 13 -18.72 -14.11 1.83
N ALA A 14 -17.76 -14.99 1.90
CA ALA A 14 -17.57 -16.06 0.89
C ALA A 14 -18.79 -17.00 0.84
N LEU A 15 -19.38 -17.29 1.99
CA LEU A 15 -20.63 -18.07 2.11
C LEU A 15 -21.90 -17.30 1.70
N GLY A 16 -21.77 -16.01 1.35
CA GLY A 16 -22.93 -15.17 0.97
C GLY A 16 -23.61 -14.46 2.13
N ASN A 17 -23.08 -14.60 3.35
CA ASN A 17 -23.64 -14.01 4.57
C ASN A 17 -23.09 -12.60 4.83
N THR A 18 -23.15 -11.70 3.86
CA THR A 18 -22.52 -10.36 3.94
C THR A 18 -22.96 -9.56 5.17
N ALA A 19 -24.22 -9.66 5.57
CA ALA A 19 -24.71 -8.98 6.77
C ALA A 19 -24.04 -9.51 8.06
N LYS A 20 -23.81 -10.82 8.15
CA LYS A 20 -23.09 -11.45 9.26
C LYS A 20 -21.59 -11.15 9.19
N ALA A 21 -21.03 -11.11 8.00
CA ALA A 21 -19.64 -10.70 7.77
C ALA A 21 -19.36 -9.31 8.34
N TRP A 22 -20.31 -8.38 8.20
CA TRP A 22 -20.21 -7.05 8.80
C TRP A 22 -20.07 -7.10 10.34
N THR A 23 -20.79 -7.97 11.03
CA THR A 23 -20.72 -8.06 12.50
C THR A 23 -19.31 -8.43 13.01
N TYR A 24 -18.50 -9.06 12.16
CA TYR A 24 -17.09 -9.34 12.46
C TYR A 24 -16.16 -8.18 12.07
N MET A 25 -16.44 -7.46 10.99
CA MET A 25 -15.62 -6.33 10.57
C MET A 25 -15.84 -5.09 11.45
N GLU A 26 -17.08 -4.83 11.86
CA GLU A 26 -17.45 -3.62 12.61
C GLU A 26 -16.63 -3.38 13.87
N PRO A 27 -16.35 -4.37 14.75
CA PRO A 27 -15.53 -4.14 15.95
C PRO A 27 -14.10 -3.71 15.66
N VAL A 28 -13.52 -4.15 14.53
CA VAL A 28 -12.18 -3.74 14.11
C VAL A 28 -12.19 -2.26 13.74
N LEU A 29 -13.19 -1.82 12.98
CA LEU A 29 -13.34 -0.44 12.54
C LEU A 29 -13.72 0.51 13.69
N ALA A 30 -14.66 0.10 14.53
CA ALA A 30 -15.19 0.91 15.63
C ALA A 30 -14.15 1.24 16.71
N ARG A 31 -13.07 0.47 16.77
CA ARG A 31 -11.96 0.71 17.69
C ARG A 31 -11.24 2.04 17.40
N VAL A 32 -11.17 2.44 16.12
CA VAL A 32 -10.32 3.55 15.66
C VAL A 32 -11.08 4.63 14.88
N LEU A 33 -12.27 4.33 14.37
CA LEU A 33 -13.04 5.26 13.55
C LEU A 33 -14.27 5.82 14.29
N PRO A 34 -14.61 7.09 14.06
CA PRO A 34 -15.87 7.65 14.53
C PRO A 34 -17.08 6.88 13.95
N SER A 35 -18.16 6.79 14.74
CA SER A 35 -19.37 6.04 14.37
C SER A 35 -19.96 6.43 13.00
N ALA A 36 -19.93 7.71 12.65
CA ALA A 36 -20.39 8.19 11.34
C ALA A 36 -19.59 7.61 10.18
N LYS A 37 -18.26 7.45 10.35
CA LYS A 37 -17.41 6.79 9.34
C LYS A 37 -17.67 5.29 9.25
N VAL A 38 -17.85 4.62 10.39
CA VAL A 38 -18.20 3.19 10.44
C VAL A 38 -19.51 2.94 9.69
N MET A 39 -20.52 3.77 9.90
CA MET A 39 -21.82 3.69 9.20
C MET A 39 -21.68 3.90 7.68
N ALA A 40 -20.87 4.87 7.25
CA ALA A 40 -20.61 5.10 5.83
C ALA A 40 -19.91 3.90 5.18
N LEU A 41 -18.93 3.30 5.86
CA LEU A 41 -18.27 2.06 5.40
C LEU A 41 -19.22 0.87 5.38
N LYS A 42 -20.11 0.74 6.37
CA LYS A 42 -21.16 -0.28 6.34
C LYS A 42 -21.97 -0.21 5.05
N THR A 43 -22.52 0.96 4.75
CA THR A 43 -23.30 1.17 3.54
C THR A 43 -22.51 0.84 2.27
N LYS A 44 -21.23 1.29 2.20
CA LYS A 44 -20.34 1.02 1.05
C LYS A 44 -20.08 -0.48 0.87
N TYR A 45 -19.69 -1.17 1.94
CA TYR A 45 -19.21 -2.55 1.84
C TYR A 45 -20.36 -3.57 1.76
N THR A 46 -21.47 -3.35 2.45
CA THR A 46 -22.61 -4.28 2.42
C THR A 46 -23.49 -4.15 1.18
N ALA A 47 -23.15 -3.28 0.24
CA ALA A 47 -23.89 -3.10 -1.01
C ALA A 47 -23.90 -4.38 -1.88
N SER A 48 -22.86 -5.19 -1.81
CA SER A 48 -22.78 -6.49 -2.49
C SER A 48 -21.68 -7.36 -1.89
N LYS A 49 -21.69 -8.67 -2.21
CA LYS A 49 -20.62 -9.61 -1.85
C LYS A 49 -19.25 -9.13 -2.35
N ASN A 50 -19.18 -8.61 -3.58
CA ASN A 50 -17.93 -8.10 -4.15
C ASN A 50 -17.49 -6.80 -3.46
N ALA A 51 -18.41 -5.87 -3.19
CA ALA A 51 -18.11 -4.66 -2.45
C ALA A 51 -17.57 -4.96 -1.05
N PHE A 52 -18.10 -5.99 -0.40
CA PHE A 52 -17.60 -6.43 0.90
C PHE A 52 -16.20 -7.03 0.80
N PHE A 53 -15.94 -7.85 -0.22
CA PHE A 53 -14.60 -8.38 -0.47
C PHE A 53 -13.57 -7.27 -0.69
N GLU A 54 -13.87 -6.27 -1.52
CA GLU A 54 -13.00 -5.11 -1.68
C GLU A 54 -12.79 -4.35 -0.36
N GLY A 55 -13.82 -4.30 0.49
CA GLY A 55 -13.71 -3.78 1.84
C GLY A 55 -12.73 -4.57 2.71
N ILE A 56 -12.75 -5.91 2.64
CA ILE A 56 -11.79 -6.78 3.33
C ILE A 56 -10.37 -6.51 2.82
N VAL A 57 -10.19 -6.46 1.49
CA VAL A 57 -8.90 -6.17 0.85
C VAL A 57 -8.33 -4.82 1.32
N GLU A 58 -9.19 -3.79 1.42
CA GLU A 58 -8.83 -2.45 1.90
C GLU A 58 -8.49 -2.47 3.41
N GLN A 59 -9.38 -3.04 4.24
CA GLN A 59 -9.20 -3.00 5.69
C GLN A 59 -8.03 -3.83 6.18
N ARG A 60 -7.78 -5.00 5.59
CA ARG A 60 -6.59 -5.78 5.93
C ARG A 60 -5.28 -5.08 5.55
N ALA A 61 -5.28 -4.30 4.45
CA ALA A 61 -4.12 -3.50 4.09
C ALA A 61 -3.82 -2.39 5.11
N LEU A 62 -4.86 -1.77 5.67
CA LEU A 62 -4.73 -0.70 6.67
C LEU A 62 -4.39 -1.26 8.05
N GLU A 63 -5.10 -2.30 8.49
CA GLU A 63 -4.94 -2.88 9.82
C GLU A 63 -3.57 -3.52 10.02
N PHE A 64 -3.05 -4.19 8.98
CA PHE A 64 -1.78 -4.93 9.05
C PHE A 64 -0.62 -4.24 8.31
N ALA A 65 -0.69 -2.92 8.19
CA ALA A 65 0.40 -2.15 7.60
C ALA A 65 1.72 -2.38 8.39
N GLY A 66 2.76 -2.87 7.70
CA GLY A 66 4.05 -3.19 8.33
C GLY A 66 4.15 -4.59 8.97
N GLU A 67 3.07 -5.38 9.02
CA GLU A 67 3.08 -6.74 9.60
C GLU A 67 3.44 -7.85 8.60
N SER A 68 3.85 -7.50 7.40
CA SER A 68 4.28 -8.43 6.32
C SER A 68 3.19 -9.42 5.83
N LEU A 69 1.92 -9.22 6.19
CA LEU A 69 0.82 -10.10 5.80
C LEU A 69 0.30 -9.82 4.38
N ARG A 70 0.49 -8.59 3.87
CA ARG A 70 -0.12 -8.13 2.62
C ARG A 70 0.18 -9.01 1.42
N LYS A 71 1.43 -9.45 1.24
CA LYS A 71 1.82 -10.30 0.12
C LYS A 71 1.06 -11.64 0.14
N ALA A 72 0.98 -12.27 1.31
CA ALA A 72 0.26 -13.54 1.48
C ALA A 72 -1.23 -13.39 1.15
N ASP A 73 -1.87 -12.31 1.61
CA ASP A 73 -3.26 -12.01 1.28
C ASP A 73 -3.48 -11.84 -0.23
N LEU A 74 -2.66 -11.04 -0.90
CA LEU A 74 -2.79 -10.79 -2.33
C LEU A 74 -2.57 -12.05 -3.18
N VAL A 75 -1.66 -12.93 -2.75
CA VAL A 75 -1.39 -14.21 -3.40
C VAL A 75 -2.55 -15.18 -3.23
N ARG A 76 -3.06 -15.39 -1.99
CA ARG A 76 -4.15 -16.32 -1.75
C ARG A 76 -5.48 -15.89 -2.37
N TRP A 77 -5.67 -14.59 -2.57
CA TRP A 77 -6.83 -14.04 -3.29
C TRP A 77 -6.66 -14.03 -4.81
N GLY A 78 -5.46 -14.32 -5.33
CA GLY A 78 -5.16 -14.29 -6.77
C GLY A 78 -5.16 -12.90 -7.40
N ILE A 79 -5.02 -11.83 -6.59
CA ILE A 79 -5.11 -10.44 -7.06
C ILE A 79 -3.78 -9.68 -7.00
N ILE A 80 -2.67 -10.38 -6.78
CA ILE A 80 -1.37 -9.73 -6.61
C ILE A 80 -0.97 -8.93 -7.86
N ASP A 81 -1.16 -9.47 -9.05
CA ASP A 81 -0.77 -8.80 -10.30
C ASP A 81 -1.59 -7.52 -10.54
N SER A 82 -2.91 -7.57 -10.34
CA SER A 82 -3.76 -6.41 -10.51
C SER A 82 -3.45 -5.32 -9.50
N LYS A 83 -3.16 -5.69 -8.25
CA LYS A 83 -2.80 -4.73 -7.21
C LYS A 83 -1.41 -4.12 -7.44
N MET A 84 -0.47 -4.87 -8.00
CA MET A 84 0.83 -4.30 -8.41
C MET A 84 0.68 -3.33 -9.59
N ALA A 85 -0.16 -3.65 -10.58
CA ALA A 85 -0.46 -2.73 -11.67
C ALA A 85 -1.09 -1.41 -11.15
N GLU A 86 -2.07 -1.49 -10.23
CA GLU A 86 -2.65 -0.32 -9.57
C GLU A 86 -1.58 0.53 -8.85
N GLU A 87 -0.59 -0.08 -8.21
CA GLU A 87 0.49 0.66 -7.53
C GLU A 87 1.42 1.36 -8.53
N VAL A 88 1.72 0.73 -9.68
CA VAL A 88 2.47 1.38 -10.77
C VAL A 88 1.73 2.63 -11.27
N GLU A 89 0.41 2.53 -11.49
CA GLU A 89 -0.41 3.68 -11.89
C GLU A 89 -0.39 4.79 -10.83
N LYS A 90 -0.49 4.44 -9.53
CA LYS A 90 -0.42 5.40 -8.43
C LYS A 90 0.96 6.06 -8.34
N LEU A 91 2.05 5.31 -8.51
CA LEU A 91 3.40 5.84 -8.51
C LEU A 91 3.64 6.81 -9.69
N ASN A 92 3.15 6.45 -10.88
CA ASN A 92 3.20 7.34 -12.04
C ASN A 92 2.37 8.62 -11.81
N ALA A 93 1.17 8.50 -11.27
CA ALA A 93 0.34 9.65 -10.93
C ALA A 93 0.99 10.53 -9.85
N LEU A 94 1.67 9.93 -8.87
CA LEU A 94 2.42 10.64 -7.85
C LEU A 94 3.65 11.34 -8.44
N SER A 95 4.42 10.67 -9.30
CA SER A 95 5.58 11.23 -9.99
C SER A 95 5.20 12.45 -10.85
N ASN A 96 4.09 12.34 -11.58
CA ASN A 96 3.59 13.36 -12.48
C ASN A 96 2.66 14.40 -11.79
N ARG A 97 2.40 14.27 -10.49
CA ARG A 97 1.50 15.17 -9.73
C ARG A 97 0.10 15.27 -10.35
N THR A 98 -0.47 14.16 -10.77
CA THR A 98 -1.80 14.10 -11.38
C THR A 98 -2.85 13.49 -10.47
N GLY A 99 -4.12 13.66 -10.82
CA GLY A 99 -5.25 13.06 -10.12
C GLY A 99 -5.26 13.38 -8.62
N ARG A 100 -5.31 12.35 -7.78
CA ARG A 100 -5.33 12.51 -6.33
C ARG A 100 -4.08 13.17 -5.74
N TYR A 101 -3.00 13.22 -6.49
CA TYR A 101 -1.73 13.80 -6.05
C TYR A 101 -1.49 15.22 -6.59
N ALA A 102 -2.42 15.75 -7.40
CA ALA A 102 -2.37 17.13 -7.85
C ALA A 102 -2.43 18.10 -6.65
N GLY A 103 -1.61 19.15 -6.67
CA GLY A 103 -1.53 20.15 -5.61
C GLY A 103 -0.82 19.69 -4.34
N LEU A 104 -0.08 18.57 -4.38
CA LEU A 104 0.85 18.24 -3.29
C LEU A 104 2.09 19.14 -3.38
N PRO A 105 2.53 19.78 -2.28
CA PRO A 105 3.75 20.57 -2.26
C PRO A 105 5.00 19.73 -2.57
N ASP A 106 5.99 20.35 -3.21
CA ASP A 106 7.29 19.71 -3.47
C ASP A 106 8.21 19.71 -2.25
N LYS A 107 7.96 20.62 -1.33
CA LYS A 107 8.81 20.83 -0.15
C LYS A 107 7.99 20.77 1.11
N VAL A 108 8.59 20.18 2.13
CA VAL A 108 8.14 20.29 3.51
C VAL A 108 9.03 21.28 4.24
N TYR A 109 8.44 21.99 5.19
CA TYR A 109 9.11 22.96 6.06
C TYR A 109 9.03 22.45 7.49
N ILE A 110 10.16 22.42 8.17
CA ILE A 110 10.31 21.86 9.52
C ILE A 110 10.79 22.97 10.44
N ASN A 111 10.14 23.14 11.58
CA ASN A 111 10.53 24.14 12.57
C ASN A 111 11.94 23.88 13.13
N ALA A 112 12.62 24.94 13.52
CA ALA A 112 13.91 24.88 14.19
C ALA A 112 13.72 24.46 15.66
N THR A 113 13.71 23.14 15.91
CA THR A 113 13.67 22.61 17.29
C THR A 113 14.59 21.40 17.41
N THR A 114 15.20 21.26 18.59
CA THR A 114 15.96 20.05 18.97
C THR A 114 15.10 19.08 19.77
N ASP A 115 13.90 19.48 20.19
CA ASP A 115 12.96 18.63 20.91
C ASP A 115 12.10 17.83 19.93
N ALA A 116 12.32 16.52 19.88
CA ALA A 116 11.59 15.60 19.00
C ALA A 116 10.06 15.60 19.23
N ASN A 117 9.60 15.97 20.44
CA ASN A 117 8.17 16.04 20.76
C ASN A 117 7.50 17.32 20.22
N ASN A 118 8.29 18.31 19.83
CA ASN A 118 7.81 19.62 19.34
C ASN A 118 8.09 19.83 17.84
N ILE A 119 8.39 18.79 17.10
CA ILE A 119 8.57 18.87 15.65
C ILE A 119 7.23 19.23 14.99
N GLN A 120 7.22 20.32 14.25
CA GLN A 120 6.10 20.76 13.42
C GLN A 120 6.52 20.72 11.95
N VAL A 121 5.63 20.24 11.10
CA VAL A 121 5.86 20.13 9.66
C VAL A 121 4.73 20.83 8.91
N TYR A 122 5.08 21.66 7.93
CA TYR A 122 4.17 22.28 6.98
C TYR A 122 4.54 21.82 5.56
N GLY A 123 3.54 21.61 4.71
CA GLY A 123 3.72 21.10 3.33
C GLY A 123 3.39 19.62 3.18
N LEU A 124 2.69 19.02 4.16
CA LEU A 124 2.20 17.64 4.07
C LEU A 124 0.84 17.51 3.35
N ASN A 125 0.10 18.63 3.26
CA ASN A 125 -1.25 18.63 2.72
C ASN A 125 -1.31 19.41 1.40
N LYS A 126 -2.33 19.08 0.59
CA LYS A 126 -2.58 19.81 -0.64
C LYS A 126 -2.84 21.28 -0.37
N GLY A 127 -2.27 22.15 -1.22
CA GLY A 127 -2.43 23.58 -1.11
C GLY A 127 -1.57 24.25 -0.04
N GLU A 128 -0.70 23.53 0.63
CA GLU A 128 0.29 24.07 1.57
C GLU A 128 1.56 24.60 0.87
N ASP A 129 1.46 24.96 -0.40
CA ASP A 129 2.47 25.64 -1.21
C ASP A 129 2.28 27.19 -1.25
N ASN A 130 1.50 27.73 -0.30
CA ASN A 130 1.21 29.14 -0.18
C ASN A 130 2.49 29.95 0.07
N ASN A 131 2.88 30.78 -0.91
CA ASN A 131 4.13 31.55 -0.88
C ASN A 131 4.23 32.51 0.31
N THR A 132 3.12 33.13 0.73
CA THR A 132 3.11 34.04 1.90
C THR A 132 3.44 33.26 3.15
N LYS A 133 2.76 32.14 3.39
CA LYS A 133 3.00 31.27 4.53
C LYS A 133 4.42 30.70 4.55
N ILE A 134 4.89 30.26 3.39
CA ILE A 134 6.27 29.76 3.22
C ILE A 134 7.30 30.82 3.60
N GLN A 135 7.09 32.09 3.23
CA GLN A 135 8.00 33.18 3.57
C GLN A 135 7.99 33.48 5.09
N GLU A 136 6.81 33.43 5.72
CA GLU A 136 6.69 33.55 7.19
C GLU A 136 7.50 32.45 7.90
N LEU A 137 7.37 31.19 7.45
CA LEU A 137 8.07 30.05 8.04
C LEU A 137 9.61 30.19 7.88
N LYS A 138 10.07 30.63 6.71
CA LYS A 138 11.48 30.89 6.45
C LYS A 138 12.03 32.00 7.37
N ASN A 139 11.27 33.07 7.52
CA ASN A 139 11.63 34.19 8.43
C ASN A 139 11.67 33.72 9.90
N ALA A 140 10.86 32.73 10.27
CA ALA A 140 10.86 32.10 11.59
C ALA A 140 11.96 31.02 11.75
N GLY A 141 12.88 30.89 10.78
CA GLY A 141 14.01 29.95 10.85
C GLY A 141 13.69 28.51 10.51
N TRP A 142 12.52 28.24 9.91
CA TRP A 142 12.19 26.89 9.47
C TRP A 142 13.08 26.46 8.31
N THR A 143 13.50 25.19 8.31
CA THR A 143 14.28 24.58 7.24
C THR A 143 13.37 23.88 6.25
N SER A 144 13.70 23.94 4.96
CA SER A 144 12.96 23.22 3.93
C SER A 144 13.70 22.00 3.44
N LYS A 145 12.95 20.92 3.15
CA LYS A 145 13.46 19.75 2.43
C LYS A 145 12.53 19.41 1.28
N ASN A 146 13.11 19.12 0.13
CA ASN A 146 12.38 18.53 -0.97
C ASN A 146 12.28 17.02 -0.72
N TRP A 147 11.08 16.48 -0.71
CA TRP A 147 10.86 15.05 -0.47
C TRP A 147 10.75 14.23 -1.77
N PHE A 148 10.73 14.92 -2.92
CA PHE A 148 10.61 14.33 -4.24
C PHE A 148 11.93 14.15 -4.97
N VAL A 149 12.95 14.85 -4.55
CA VAL A 149 14.28 14.79 -5.18
C VAL A 149 15.33 14.40 -4.14
N ASP A 150 16.34 13.73 -4.60
CA ASP A 150 17.55 13.56 -3.83
C ASP A 150 18.20 14.94 -3.59
N ASN A 151 18.39 15.30 -2.32
CA ASN A 151 18.89 16.62 -1.95
C ASN A 151 20.36 16.86 -2.32
N LYS A 152 21.11 15.80 -2.68
CA LYS A 152 22.51 15.89 -3.12
C LYS A 152 22.63 16.04 -4.64
N THR A 153 21.82 15.29 -5.37
CA THR A 153 21.89 15.22 -6.84
C THR A 153 20.87 16.12 -7.53
N GLY A 154 19.79 16.51 -6.82
CA GLY A 154 18.65 17.24 -7.39
C GLY A 154 17.78 16.40 -8.34
N LEU A 155 18.05 15.10 -8.45
CA LEU A 155 17.32 14.22 -9.34
C LEU A 155 16.02 13.74 -8.68
N ASN A 156 14.96 13.57 -9.49
CA ASN A 156 13.69 13.02 -9.04
C ASN A 156 13.89 11.58 -8.53
N LEU A 157 13.39 11.28 -7.34
CA LEU A 157 13.45 9.96 -6.74
C LEU A 157 12.47 8.96 -7.39
N LEU A 158 11.40 9.45 -7.99
CA LEU A 158 10.40 8.63 -8.68
C LEU A 158 10.47 8.87 -10.19
N THR A 159 11.55 8.39 -10.82
CA THR A 159 11.67 8.40 -12.29
C THR A 159 10.83 7.27 -12.88
N GLU A 160 10.45 7.41 -14.16
CA GLU A 160 9.77 6.36 -14.91
C GLU A 160 10.57 5.05 -14.89
N ASP A 161 11.87 5.12 -15.18
CA ASP A 161 12.77 3.97 -15.14
C ASP A 161 12.79 3.28 -13.78
N TYR A 162 12.79 4.07 -12.68
CA TYR A 162 12.73 3.51 -11.34
C TYR A 162 11.41 2.78 -11.11
N ILE A 163 10.29 3.39 -11.49
CA ILE A 163 8.94 2.80 -11.31
C ILE A 163 8.82 1.50 -12.13
N GLN A 164 9.26 1.50 -13.38
CA GLN A 164 9.27 0.32 -14.23
C GLN A 164 10.20 -0.77 -13.69
N GLY A 165 11.35 -0.39 -13.14
CA GLY A 165 12.32 -1.30 -12.54
C GLY A 165 11.83 -2.00 -11.27
N LEU A 166 10.80 -1.49 -10.58
CA LEU A 166 10.23 -2.12 -9.39
C LEU A 166 9.46 -3.42 -9.70
N TYR A 167 8.92 -3.57 -10.92
CA TYR A 167 7.99 -4.65 -11.28
C TYR A 167 8.35 -5.28 -12.62
N VAL A 168 9.62 -5.62 -12.80
CA VAL A 168 10.16 -6.20 -14.05
C VAL A 168 9.56 -7.56 -14.35
N VAL A 169 9.20 -8.31 -13.31
CA VAL A 169 8.66 -9.66 -13.42
C VAL A 169 7.24 -9.69 -12.88
N LYS A 170 6.36 -10.40 -13.59
CA LYS A 170 4.97 -10.60 -13.15
C LYS A 170 4.93 -11.29 -11.78
N PRO A 171 4.42 -10.63 -10.72
CA PRO A 171 4.54 -11.15 -9.36
C PRO A 171 3.94 -12.52 -9.15
N SER A 172 2.82 -12.85 -9.80
CA SER A 172 2.15 -14.16 -9.67
C SER A 172 3.02 -15.33 -10.12
N THR A 173 3.98 -15.09 -11.01
CA THR A 173 4.88 -16.15 -11.50
C THR A 173 6.00 -16.47 -10.50
N HIS A 174 6.23 -15.58 -9.52
CA HIS A 174 7.31 -15.70 -8.53
C HIS A 174 6.78 -15.69 -7.09
N CYS A 175 5.53 -16.10 -6.88
CA CYS A 175 4.91 -16.15 -5.56
C CYS A 175 5.44 -17.27 -4.68
N LEU A 176 5.90 -18.37 -5.29
CA LEU A 176 6.41 -19.54 -4.62
C LEU A 176 7.93 -19.60 -4.76
N TRP A 177 8.59 -20.21 -3.79
CA TRP A 177 10.01 -20.51 -3.91
C TRP A 177 10.25 -21.58 -4.98
N PRO A 178 11.32 -21.46 -5.78
CA PRO A 178 11.67 -22.49 -6.76
C PRO A 178 12.07 -23.78 -6.04
N ILE A 179 11.76 -24.90 -6.68
CA ILE A 179 12.29 -26.21 -6.24
C ILE A 179 13.75 -26.27 -6.64
N TRP A 180 14.62 -26.60 -5.70
CA TRP A 180 16.05 -26.71 -5.97
C TRP A 180 16.34 -27.78 -7.02
N GLN A 181 17.23 -27.48 -7.96
CA GLN A 181 17.49 -28.29 -9.15
C GLN A 181 17.87 -29.73 -8.82
N THR A 182 18.62 -29.95 -7.72
CA THR A 182 18.98 -31.31 -7.27
C THR A 182 17.76 -32.19 -6.99
N PHE A 183 16.68 -31.62 -6.40
CA PHE A 183 15.44 -32.37 -6.15
C PHE A 183 14.70 -32.64 -7.45
N ILE A 184 14.70 -31.68 -8.38
CA ILE A 184 14.11 -31.87 -9.72
C ILE A 184 14.82 -33.03 -10.45
N ASN A 185 16.16 -33.00 -10.49
CA ASN A 185 16.96 -34.03 -11.17
C ASN A 185 16.74 -35.44 -10.59
N ASN A 186 16.54 -35.52 -9.26
CA ASN A 186 16.31 -36.80 -8.58
C ASN A 186 14.85 -37.27 -8.60
N SER A 187 13.94 -36.47 -9.10
CA SER A 187 12.50 -36.78 -9.10
C SER A 187 12.02 -37.65 -10.25
N ASN A 188 12.92 -38.09 -11.16
CA ASN A 188 12.57 -38.83 -12.39
C ASN A 188 11.48 -38.10 -13.23
N GLY A 189 11.55 -36.78 -13.31
CA GLY A 189 10.61 -35.97 -14.09
C GLY A 189 9.28 -35.62 -13.37
N MET A 190 9.11 -36.04 -12.11
CA MET A 190 7.89 -35.79 -11.34
C MET A 190 7.81 -34.32 -10.83
N LEU A 191 8.96 -33.67 -10.66
CA LEU A 191 9.04 -32.27 -10.21
C LEU A 191 9.61 -31.38 -11.32
N ASN A 192 9.09 -30.16 -11.40
CA ASN A 192 9.62 -29.11 -12.27
C ASN A 192 9.23 -27.72 -11.75
N ASN A 193 9.93 -26.69 -12.20
CA ASN A 193 9.62 -25.29 -11.89
C ASN A 193 8.75 -24.65 -12.99
N ASN A 194 8.14 -25.44 -13.88
CA ASN A 194 7.29 -24.98 -14.98
C ASN A 194 7.93 -23.91 -15.88
N GLY A 195 9.26 -23.88 -15.98
CA GLY A 195 10.01 -22.90 -16.76
C GLY A 195 10.02 -21.48 -16.18
N ILE A 196 9.43 -21.26 -15.00
CA ILE A 196 9.27 -19.92 -14.40
C ILE A 196 10.60 -19.37 -13.91
N TYR A 197 11.48 -20.20 -13.38
CA TYR A 197 12.72 -19.77 -12.71
C TYR A 197 14.00 -20.03 -13.53
N GLY A 198 13.89 -20.50 -14.77
CA GLY A 198 15.06 -20.93 -15.52
C GLY A 198 15.78 -22.12 -14.87
N GLN A 199 16.92 -22.51 -15.43
CA GLN A 199 17.80 -23.48 -14.76
C GLN A 199 18.61 -22.72 -13.71
N LEU A 200 18.32 -22.97 -12.42
CA LEU A 200 19.18 -22.52 -11.35
C LEU A 200 20.46 -23.37 -11.43
N SER A 201 21.56 -22.76 -11.91
CA SER A 201 22.89 -23.39 -11.86
C SER A 201 23.30 -23.55 -10.40
N ASP A 202 23.93 -24.68 -10.10
CA ASP A 202 24.57 -24.96 -8.81
C ASP A 202 25.67 -23.94 -8.49
#